data_26b607efb0af2ff4ec734ca55c0e8a01
#
_entry.id   26b607efb0af2ff4ec734ca55c0e8a01
#
_cell.length_a   1.000
_cell.length_b   1.000
_cell.length_c   1.000
_cell.angle_alpha   90.00
_cell.angle_beta   90.00
_cell.angle_gamma   90.00
#
_symmetry.space_group_name_H-M   'P 1'
#
loop_
_entity.id
_entity.type
_entity.pdbx_description
1 polymer ?
#
loop_
_entity_poly.entity_id
_entity_poly.type
_entity_poly.pdbx_seq_one_letter_code
_entity_poly.pdbx_strand_id
1 'polypeptide(L)'
;MKQDQNWLAEMESRRRDDEPSPGQEMAALMRRTDEVLKGLSLEDGAKLRELSAGWRELVLAGYALSCGYAPHTADGVGELLTAAPEGTAWRAENLRLTRAAEALADTVPEVLPLSDRWDDLCTLALVLGQRR
;
A
#
# COMPACT_ATOMS: atom_id res chain seq x y z
N MET A 1 17.25 2.48 1.97
CA MET A 1 18.19 1.62 2.68
C MET A 1 17.75 0.18 2.65
N LYS A 2 18.61 -0.69 3.11
CA LYS A 2 18.41 -2.13 3.05
C LYS A 2 17.19 -2.63 3.82
N GLN A 3 16.73 -1.89 4.80
CA GLN A 3 15.58 -2.29 5.62
C GLN A 3 14.27 -2.31 4.84
N ASP A 4 14.12 -1.43 3.86
CA ASP A 4 12.92 -1.41 3.02
C ASP A 4 12.83 -2.65 2.14
N GLN A 5 13.95 -3.25 1.78
CA GLN A 5 13.99 -4.48 1.01
C GLN A 5 13.74 -5.71 1.87
N ASN A 6 14.09 -5.63 3.16
CA ASN A 6 13.95 -6.76 4.06
C ASN A 6 12.49 -7.12 4.38
N TRP A 7 11.64 -6.12 4.60
CA TRP A 7 10.25 -6.41 4.92
C TRP A 7 9.54 -7.07 3.73
N LEU A 8 9.87 -6.66 2.51
CA LEU A 8 9.29 -7.27 1.32
C LEU A 8 9.78 -8.71 1.15
N ALA A 9 11.06 -8.96 1.40
CA ALA A 9 11.62 -10.31 1.37
C ALA A 9 10.98 -11.21 2.43
N GLU A 10 10.73 -10.66 3.61
CA GLU A 10 10.02 -11.40 4.66
C GLU A 10 8.61 -11.78 4.25
N MET A 11 7.88 -10.85 3.65
CA MET A 11 6.54 -11.13 3.13
C MET A 11 6.59 -12.25 2.09
N GLU A 12 7.55 -12.18 1.17
CA GLU A 12 7.72 -13.20 0.15
C GLU A 12 7.97 -14.58 0.75
N SER A 13 8.77 -14.64 1.81
CA SER A 13 9.10 -15.91 2.44
C SER A 13 7.91 -16.54 3.18
N ARG A 14 6.91 -15.75 3.51
CA ARG A 14 5.73 -16.21 4.24
C ARG A 14 4.57 -16.62 3.32
N ARG A 15 4.65 -16.28 2.04
CA ARG A 15 3.57 -16.63 1.11
C ARG A 15 3.61 -18.12 0.78
N ARG A 16 2.45 -18.65 0.46
CA ARG A 16 2.31 -20.01 -0.05
C ARG A 16 2.47 -20.00 -1.57
N ASP A 17 2.82 -21.13 -2.16
CA ASP A 17 3.08 -21.24 -3.59
C ASP A 17 1.89 -20.83 -4.45
N ASP A 18 0.67 -21.04 -3.96
CA ASP A 18 -0.57 -20.69 -4.67
C ASP A 18 -1.00 -19.24 -4.47
N GLU A 19 -0.27 -18.47 -3.67
CA GLU A 19 -0.60 -17.08 -3.39
C GLU A 19 0.22 -16.13 -4.26
N PRO A 20 -0.32 -14.94 -4.57
CA PRO A 20 0.42 -13.96 -5.35
C PRO A 20 1.67 -13.48 -4.61
N SER A 21 2.71 -13.17 -5.36
CA SER A 21 3.91 -12.56 -4.81
C SER A 21 3.64 -11.09 -4.52
N PRO A 22 3.78 -10.63 -3.26
CA PRO A 22 3.54 -9.23 -2.94
C PRO A 22 4.49 -8.29 -3.69
N GLY A 23 5.75 -8.69 -3.90
CA GLY A 23 6.69 -7.88 -4.65
C GLY A 23 6.32 -7.74 -6.12
N GLN A 24 5.87 -8.82 -6.75
CA GLN A 24 5.41 -8.79 -8.14
C GLN A 24 4.13 -7.98 -8.29
N GLU A 25 3.21 -8.13 -7.35
CA GLU A 25 1.96 -7.37 -7.37
C GLU A 25 2.23 -5.88 -7.19
N MET A 26 3.11 -5.51 -6.27
CA MET A 26 3.47 -4.10 -6.06
C MET A 26 4.11 -3.51 -7.30
N ALA A 27 5.05 -4.23 -7.92
CA ALA A 27 5.71 -3.76 -9.13
C ALA A 27 4.71 -3.59 -10.29
N ALA A 28 3.77 -4.53 -10.43
CA ALA A 28 2.74 -4.43 -11.46
C ALA A 28 1.81 -3.24 -11.22
N LEU A 29 1.43 -2.99 -9.99
CA LEU A 29 0.59 -1.84 -9.63
C LEU A 29 1.30 -0.52 -9.88
N MET A 30 2.59 -0.45 -9.57
CA MET A 30 3.37 0.76 -9.83
C MET A 30 3.49 1.04 -11.32
N ARG A 31 3.69 0.01 -12.14
CA ARG A 31 3.72 0.18 -13.61
C ARG A 31 2.36 0.65 -14.14
N ARG A 32 1.28 0.06 -13.64
CA ARG A 32 -0.07 0.46 -14.04
C ARG A 32 -0.37 1.90 -13.66
N THR A 33 0.05 2.29 -12.46
CA THR A 33 -0.08 3.68 -12.00
C THR A 33 0.67 4.63 -12.94
N ASP A 34 1.89 4.27 -13.32
CA ASP A 34 2.67 5.09 -14.25
C ASP A 34 2.00 5.22 -15.61
N GLU A 35 1.38 4.15 -16.11
CA GLU A 35 0.64 4.18 -17.36
C GLU A 35 -0.55 5.14 -17.30
N VAL A 36 -1.30 5.09 -16.20
CA VAL A 36 -2.42 6.00 -16.00
C VAL A 36 -1.93 7.45 -15.89
N LEU A 37 -0.83 7.66 -15.19
CA LEU A 37 -0.24 9.00 -15.02
C LEU A 37 0.08 9.68 -16.36
N LYS A 38 0.49 8.91 -17.36
CA LYS A 38 0.89 9.46 -18.65
C LYS A 38 -0.26 10.23 -19.36
N GLY A 39 -1.50 9.85 -19.09
CA GLY A 39 -2.66 10.49 -19.70
C GLY A 39 -3.29 11.58 -18.87
N LEU A 40 -2.72 11.93 -17.72
CA LEU A 40 -3.36 12.86 -16.79
C LEU A 40 -2.80 14.27 -16.87
N SER A 41 -3.64 15.24 -16.46
CA SER A 41 -3.18 16.59 -16.20
C SER A 41 -2.19 16.61 -15.05
N LEU A 42 -1.45 17.71 -14.89
CA LEU A 42 -0.51 17.86 -13.78
C LEU A 42 -1.22 17.75 -12.42
N GLU A 43 -2.40 18.34 -12.33
CA GLU A 43 -3.19 18.33 -11.09
C GLU A 43 -3.63 16.90 -10.72
N ASP A 44 -4.25 16.20 -11.67
CA ASP A 44 -4.71 14.83 -11.43
C ASP A 44 -3.54 13.86 -11.22
N GLY A 45 -2.47 14.08 -11.96
CA GLY A 45 -1.24 13.27 -11.80
C GLY A 45 -0.65 13.42 -10.42
N ALA A 46 -0.62 14.63 -9.87
CA ALA A 46 -0.14 14.85 -8.50
C ALA A 46 -1.00 14.12 -7.48
N LYS A 47 -2.32 14.15 -7.65
CA LYS A 47 -3.24 13.43 -6.75
C LYS A 47 -3.01 11.93 -6.81
N LEU A 48 -2.84 11.37 -7.99
CA LEU A 48 -2.60 9.94 -8.13
C LEU A 48 -1.25 9.53 -7.55
N ARG A 49 -0.22 10.35 -7.69
CA ARG A 49 1.09 10.08 -7.08
C ARG A 49 1.00 10.03 -5.56
N GLU A 50 0.25 10.95 -4.96
CA GLU A 50 0.02 10.93 -3.51
C GLU A 50 -0.70 9.66 -3.07
N LEU A 51 -1.73 9.26 -3.81
CA LEU A 51 -2.45 8.03 -3.51
C LEU A 51 -1.53 6.81 -3.60
N SER A 52 -0.72 6.74 -4.64
CA SER A 52 0.20 5.62 -4.83
C SER A 52 1.21 5.51 -3.68
N ALA A 53 1.77 6.63 -3.25
CA ALA A 53 2.69 6.65 -2.12
C ALA A 53 2.00 6.19 -0.84
N GLY A 54 0.78 6.67 -0.60
CA GLY A 54 -0.01 6.29 0.56
C GLY A 54 -0.35 4.81 0.57
N TRP A 55 -0.74 4.25 -0.56
CA TRP A 55 -1.03 2.82 -0.66
C TRP A 55 0.19 1.97 -0.35
N ARG A 56 1.36 2.35 -0.84
CA ARG A 56 2.60 1.62 -0.53
C ARG A 56 2.88 1.62 0.97
N GLU A 57 2.71 2.78 1.60
CA GLU A 57 2.90 2.90 3.05
C GLU A 57 1.91 2.03 3.82
N LEU A 58 0.66 1.95 3.34
CA LEU A 58 -0.34 1.10 3.97
C LEU A 58 0.01 -0.39 3.90
N VAL A 59 0.54 -0.84 2.76
CA VAL A 59 0.96 -2.24 2.62
C VAL A 59 2.04 -2.56 3.65
N LEU A 60 3.07 -1.72 3.73
CA LEU A 60 4.16 -1.93 4.67
C LEU A 60 3.67 -1.85 6.13
N ALA A 61 2.88 -0.83 6.44
CA ALA A 61 2.37 -0.65 7.80
C ALA A 61 1.45 -1.80 8.22
N GLY A 62 0.60 -2.27 7.31
CA GLY A 62 -0.28 -3.39 7.59
C GLY A 62 0.50 -4.66 7.91
N TYR A 63 1.52 -4.96 7.12
CA TYR A 63 2.40 -6.09 7.38
C TYR A 63 3.08 -5.93 8.76
N ALA A 64 3.66 -4.76 9.00
CA ALA A 64 4.40 -4.50 10.24
C ALA A 64 3.49 -4.62 11.48
N LEU A 65 2.28 -4.07 11.40
CA LEU A 65 1.31 -4.18 12.50
C LEU A 65 0.95 -5.64 12.76
N SER A 66 0.75 -6.41 11.70
CA SER A 66 0.31 -7.81 11.83
C SER A 66 1.38 -8.70 12.44
N CYS A 67 2.65 -8.46 12.14
CA CYS A 67 3.74 -9.32 12.64
C CYS A 67 4.43 -8.74 13.88
N GLY A 68 4.02 -7.58 14.34
CA GLY A 68 4.66 -6.93 15.48
C GLY A 68 6.02 -6.32 15.15
N TYR A 69 6.33 -6.16 13.89
CA TYR A 69 7.57 -5.57 13.43
C TYR A 69 7.52 -4.05 13.57
N ALA A 70 8.60 -3.46 14.08
CA ALA A 70 8.70 -2.00 14.22
C ALA A 70 9.73 -1.47 13.22
N PRO A 71 9.32 -1.02 12.05
CA PRO A 71 10.27 -0.46 11.09
C PRO A 71 10.83 0.86 11.60
N HIS A 72 12.13 1.00 11.49
CA HIS A 72 12.82 2.19 12.04
C HIS A 72 12.93 3.33 11.03
N THR A 73 12.50 3.14 9.79
CA THR A 73 13.03 3.97 8.73
C THR A 73 12.03 4.65 7.81
N ALA A 74 10.79 4.19 7.75
CA ALA A 74 9.84 4.81 6.84
C ALA A 74 9.04 5.84 7.61
N ASP A 75 9.26 7.10 7.34
CA ASP A 75 8.67 8.19 8.11
C ASP A 75 7.15 8.10 8.21
N GLY A 76 6.46 7.93 7.11
CA GLY A 76 5.01 7.81 7.12
C GLY A 76 4.53 6.55 7.82
N VAL A 77 5.23 5.44 7.65
CA VAL A 77 4.90 4.17 8.30
C VAL A 77 5.06 4.26 9.81
N GLY A 78 6.14 4.90 10.26
CA GLY A 78 6.37 5.09 11.69
C GLY A 78 5.21 5.80 12.35
N GLU A 79 4.71 6.85 11.73
CA GLU A 79 3.56 7.59 12.24
C GLU A 79 2.30 6.72 12.31
N LEU A 80 2.04 5.94 11.27
CA LEU A 80 0.87 5.05 11.24
C LEU A 80 0.93 3.99 12.34
N LEU A 81 2.14 3.52 12.67
CA LEU A 81 2.31 2.49 13.70
C LEU A 81 2.24 3.05 15.12
N THR A 82 2.68 4.29 15.33
CA THR A 82 2.78 4.87 16.67
C THR A 82 1.63 5.79 17.05
N ALA A 83 0.90 6.30 16.08
CA ALA A 83 -0.13 7.33 16.32
C ALA A 83 -1.33 6.79 17.10
N ALA A 84 -1.64 5.51 16.98
CA ALA A 84 -2.79 4.92 17.68
C ALA A 84 -2.58 3.42 17.85
N PRO A 85 -3.03 2.86 18.96
CA PRO A 85 -2.95 1.41 19.16
C PRO A 85 -3.89 0.65 18.25
N GLU A 86 -3.63 -0.64 18.07
CA GLU A 86 -4.52 -1.59 17.38
C GLU A 86 -4.80 -1.26 15.92
N GLY A 87 -3.90 -0.51 15.29
CA GLY A 87 -4.05 -0.20 13.87
C GLY A 87 -5.13 0.83 13.55
N THR A 88 -5.61 1.58 14.55
CA THR A 88 -6.65 2.59 14.33
C THR A 88 -6.20 3.65 13.31
N ALA A 89 -4.96 4.13 13.44
CA ALA A 89 -4.43 5.11 12.50
C ALA A 89 -4.33 4.52 11.08
N TRP A 90 -3.93 3.25 10.97
CA TRP A 90 -3.86 2.55 9.69
C TRP A 90 -5.23 2.47 9.03
N ARG A 91 -6.25 2.12 9.80
CA ARG A 91 -7.63 2.02 9.27
C ARG A 91 -8.16 3.37 8.82
N ALA A 92 -7.90 4.41 9.59
CA ALA A 92 -8.31 5.78 9.25
C ALA A 92 -7.65 6.23 7.95
N GLU A 93 -6.37 5.93 7.78
CA GLU A 93 -5.64 6.29 6.58
C GLU A 93 -6.13 5.49 5.36
N ASN A 94 -6.42 4.20 5.54
CA ASN A 94 -6.99 3.37 4.48
C ASN A 94 -8.32 3.97 3.99
N LEU A 95 -9.19 4.37 4.91
CA LEU A 95 -10.46 4.98 4.56
C LEU A 95 -10.26 6.33 3.84
N ARG A 96 -9.32 7.13 4.32
CA ARG A 96 -9.01 8.43 3.70
C ARG A 96 -8.55 8.23 2.24
N LEU A 97 -7.66 7.28 2.01
CA LEU A 97 -7.15 7.00 0.67
C LEU A 97 -8.25 6.44 -0.24
N THR A 98 -9.11 5.59 0.29
CA THR A 98 -10.24 5.05 -0.47
C THR A 98 -11.17 6.17 -0.93
N ARG A 99 -11.50 7.09 -0.04
CA ARG A 99 -12.36 8.23 -0.37
C ARG A 99 -11.70 9.17 -1.37
N ALA A 100 -10.40 9.41 -1.22
CA ALA A 100 -9.65 10.24 -2.16
C ALA A 100 -9.62 9.60 -3.55
N ALA A 101 -9.46 8.27 -3.62
CA ALA A 101 -9.50 7.54 -4.88
C ALA A 101 -10.89 7.64 -5.54
N GLU A 102 -11.95 7.50 -4.76
CA GLU A 102 -13.30 7.65 -5.27
C GLU A 102 -13.55 9.05 -5.83
N ALA A 103 -13.06 10.08 -5.15
CA ALA A 103 -13.17 11.44 -5.61
C ALA A 103 -12.41 11.68 -6.91
N LEU A 104 -11.18 11.17 -6.99
CA LEU A 104 -10.38 11.28 -8.21
C LEU A 104 -10.99 10.51 -9.37
N ALA A 105 -11.68 9.41 -9.08
CA ALA A 105 -12.31 8.57 -10.10
C ALA A 105 -13.41 9.29 -10.87
N ASP A 106 -13.95 10.39 -10.35
CA ASP A 106 -14.94 11.20 -11.08
C ASP A 106 -14.34 11.77 -12.36
N THR A 107 -13.03 12.06 -12.37
CA THR A 107 -12.34 12.55 -13.56
C THR A 107 -11.41 11.48 -14.16
N VAL A 108 -10.96 10.52 -13.37
CA VAL A 108 -10.04 9.47 -13.80
C VAL A 108 -10.60 8.10 -13.36
N PRO A 109 -11.55 7.55 -14.14
CA PRO A 109 -12.20 6.26 -13.74
C PRO A 109 -11.22 5.11 -13.52
N GLU A 110 -10.09 5.12 -14.18
CA GLU A 110 -9.07 4.07 -14.06
C GLU A 110 -8.50 3.95 -12.65
N VAL A 111 -8.71 4.95 -11.80
CA VAL A 111 -8.24 4.94 -10.40
C VAL A 111 -8.96 3.88 -9.57
N LEU A 112 -10.25 3.60 -9.87
CA LEU A 112 -11.00 2.61 -9.08
C LEU A 112 -10.41 1.20 -9.15
N PRO A 113 -10.11 0.66 -10.34
CA PRO A 113 -9.45 -0.65 -10.39
C PRO A 113 -8.08 -0.67 -9.70
N LEU A 114 -7.33 0.44 -9.77
CA LEU A 114 -6.06 0.54 -9.05
C LEU A 114 -6.28 0.50 -7.54
N SER A 115 -7.25 1.26 -7.06
CA SER A 115 -7.58 1.29 -5.63
C SER A 115 -7.96 -0.09 -5.12
N ASP A 116 -8.79 -0.82 -5.86
CA ASP A 116 -9.21 -2.17 -5.49
C ASP A 116 -8.03 -3.12 -5.40
N ARG A 117 -7.11 -3.05 -6.34
CA ARG A 117 -5.93 -3.92 -6.35
C ARG A 117 -4.95 -3.57 -5.24
N TRP A 118 -4.76 -2.29 -4.94
CA TRP A 118 -3.94 -1.90 -3.79
C TRP A 118 -4.56 -2.39 -2.48
N ASP A 119 -5.89 -2.33 -2.37
CA ASP A 119 -6.59 -2.85 -1.19
C ASP A 119 -6.39 -4.37 -1.05
N ASP A 120 -6.45 -5.11 -2.14
CA ASP A 120 -6.15 -6.55 -2.14
C ASP A 120 -4.73 -6.83 -1.66
N LEU A 121 -3.78 -6.02 -2.09
CA LEU A 121 -2.39 -6.17 -1.66
C LEU A 121 -2.23 -5.83 -0.17
N CYS A 122 -2.94 -4.83 0.32
CA CYS A 122 -2.97 -4.53 1.76
C CYS A 122 -3.50 -5.71 2.56
N THR A 123 -4.57 -6.33 2.08
CA THR A 123 -5.16 -7.52 2.73
C THR A 123 -4.16 -8.68 2.73
N LEU A 124 -3.49 -8.90 1.63
CA LEU A 124 -2.45 -9.94 1.55
C LEU A 124 -1.33 -9.67 2.56
N ALA A 125 -0.90 -8.42 2.67
CA ALA A 125 0.14 -8.04 3.62
C ALA A 125 -0.27 -8.34 5.06
N LEU A 126 -1.52 -8.03 5.42
CA LEU A 126 -2.06 -8.35 6.74
C LEU A 126 -2.03 -9.86 7.00
N VAL A 127 -2.47 -10.65 6.04
CA VAL A 127 -2.50 -12.10 6.15
C VAL A 127 -1.09 -12.66 6.32
N LEU A 128 -0.15 -12.21 5.50
CA LEU A 128 1.23 -12.69 5.56
C LEU A 128 1.90 -12.29 6.88
N GLY A 129 1.61 -11.11 7.39
CA GLY A 129 2.14 -10.65 8.66
C GLY A 129 1.66 -11.48 9.85
N GLN A 130 0.51 -12.11 9.74
CA GLN A 130 -0.05 -12.97 10.81
C GLN A 130 0.55 -14.37 10.82
N ARG A 131 1.24 -14.77 9.77
CA ARG A 131 1.86 -16.09 9.69
C ARG A 131 3.22 -16.11 10.40
N ARG A 132 3.53 -17.25 10.99
CA ARG A 132 4.80 -17.44 11.66
C ARG A 132 5.61 -18.57 11.05
#